data_6d451b31c561359b24e3a19fc627c0b9
#
_entry.id   6d451b31c561359b24e3a19fc627c0b9
#
_cell.length_a   1.000
_cell.length_b   1.000
_cell.length_c   1.000
_cell.angle_alpha   90.00
_cell.angle_beta   90.00
_cell.angle_gamma   90.00
#
_symmetry.space_group_name_H-M   'P 1'
#
loop_
_entity.id
_entity.type
_entity.pdbx_description
1 polymer ?
#
loop_
_entity_poly.entity_id
_entity_poly.type
_entity_poly.pdbx_seq_one_letter_code
_entity_poly.pdbx_strand_id
1 'polypeptide(L)'
;SAERRRDFGVNDFDETLPGPWEWDLKRLAASAVVSGRLMGGDKALCEKAARAAVATYRGRMREYARMGHLAVWYSRIEEDAVLRALPPEARKVAEQITAKARRQGNLKLLGRMTALVDGRPRLVEHPPDVVRETHLPDGRPVAEVVGNALALYRDSLPAERRPLLSRYRVADVARKIVGVGSVGTRCWVVLLTGNDPDDPLFLQYKEAQPSVLSPWSKAAAWGSQGERVVVGQRLIQGAPDIFLGWGRTVDGAHFYMRQLRDMKGGVAFDPKNVKAFPAYLGICGWALALAHARSGDPAVLAGYVGKSEVLDDAVTRFAFAYAEQTERDFAAL
;
A
#
# COMPACT_ATOMS: atom_id res chain seq x y z
N SER A 1 -9.48 0.24 7.44
CA SER A 1 -9.97 1.62 7.53
C SER A 1 -10.23 1.99 8.99
N ALA A 2 -10.27 3.28 9.31
CA ALA A 2 -10.57 3.80 10.65
C ALA A 2 -11.91 3.29 11.23
N GLU A 3 -12.83 2.87 10.37
CA GLU A 3 -14.16 2.37 10.72
C GLU A 3 -14.26 0.84 10.61
N ARG A 4 -13.13 0.13 10.48
CA ARG A 4 -13.06 -1.31 10.19
C ARG A 4 -13.81 -1.74 8.93
N ARG A 5 -14.13 -0.80 8.04
CA ARG A 5 -14.63 -1.07 6.69
C ARG A 5 -13.47 -1.41 5.77
N ARG A 6 -13.72 -2.21 4.76
CA ARG A 6 -12.72 -2.58 3.77
C ARG A 6 -12.99 -1.86 2.47
N ASP A 7 -11.98 -1.09 2.08
CA ASP A 7 -11.97 -0.38 0.82
C ASP A 7 -10.88 -0.99 -0.07
N PHE A 8 -11.16 -1.10 -1.35
CA PHE A 8 -10.15 -1.40 -2.34
C PHE A 8 -9.45 -0.09 -2.74
N GLY A 9 -8.14 -0.10 -2.82
CA GLY A 9 -7.40 1.12 -3.14
C GLY A 9 -5.94 0.85 -3.42
N VAL A 10 -5.24 1.90 -3.81
CA VAL A 10 -3.79 1.90 -4.00
C VAL A 10 -3.11 1.62 -2.66
N ASN A 11 -2.06 0.84 -2.69
CA ASN A 11 -1.19 0.50 -1.57
C ASN A 11 0.26 0.68 -2.00
N ASP A 12 1.17 0.75 -1.01
CA ASP A 12 2.58 1.02 -1.21
C ASP A 12 2.87 2.48 -1.62
N PHE A 13 3.26 3.27 -0.63
CA PHE A 13 3.45 4.71 -0.78
C PHE A 13 4.89 5.15 -0.51
N ASP A 14 5.85 4.22 -0.45
CA ASP A 14 7.25 4.53 -0.15
C ASP A 14 7.83 5.53 -1.16
N GLU A 15 7.41 5.43 -2.42
CA GLU A 15 7.86 6.29 -3.53
C GLU A 15 6.87 7.42 -3.90
N THR A 16 5.81 7.62 -3.10
CA THR A 16 4.81 8.66 -3.43
C THR A 16 5.44 10.04 -3.58
N LEU A 17 5.13 10.71 -4.68
CA LEU A 17 5.65 12.04 -5.01
C LEU A 17 4.72 12.67 -6.05
N PRO A 18 4.46 14.01 -6.02
CA PRO A 18 3.79 14.67 -7.12
C PRO A 18 4.57 14.49 -8.43
N GLY A 19 3.91 13.95 -9.44
CA GLY A 19 4.52 13.61 -10.72
C GLY A 19 3.50 13.45 -11.84
N PRO A 20 3.96 13.17 -13.07
CA PRO A 20 3.09 12.92 -14.21
C PRO A 20 2.18 11.70 -13.96
N TRP A 21 0.88 11.92 -14.04
CA TRP A 21 -0.14 10.90 -13.77
C TRP A 21 -0.05 9.67 -14.69
N GLU A 22 0.44 9.85 -15.91
CA GLU A 22 0.58 8.77 -16.86
C GLU A 22 1.64 7.74 -16.48
N TRP A 23 2.58 8.06 -15.58
CA TRP A 23 3.56 7.10 -15.09
C TRP A 23 2.89 5.94 -14.36
N ASP A 24 1.94 6.25 -13.50
CA ASP A 24 1.21 5.23 -12.74
C ASP A 24 0.34 4.38 -13.65
N LEU A 25 -0.33 4.98 -14.63
CA LEU A 25 -1.16 4.24 -15.57
C LEU A 25 -0.31 3.32 -16.48
N LYS A 26 0.83 3.82 -16.97
CA LYS A 26 1.80 3.03 -17.74
C LYS A 26 2.35 1.88 -16.92
N ARG A 27 2.72 2.13 -15.65
CA ARG A 27 3.22 1.09 -14.73
C ARG A 27 2.16 0.02 -14.46
N LEU A 28 0.91 0.42 -14.22
CA LEU A 28 -0.20 -0.52 -14.03
C LEU A 28 -0.40 -1.41 -15.26
N ALA A 29 -0.42 -0.81 -16.46
CA ALA A 29 -0.61 -1.55 -17.71
C ALA A 29 0.57 -2.48 -18.02
N ALA A 30 1.82 -2.05 -17.80
CA ALA A 30 2.99 -2.90 -17.96
C ALA A 30 2.98 -4.08 -16.97
N SER A 31 2.62 -3.82 -15.71
CA SER A 31 2.45 -4.86 -14.69
C SER A 31 1.35 -5.86 -15.07
N ALA A 32 0.29 -5.42 -15.76
CA ALA A 32 -0.75 -6.32 -16.26
C ALA A 32 -0.20 -7.31 -17.30
N VAL A 33 0.67 -6.87 -18.21
CA VAL A 33 1.28 -7.75 -19.21
C VAL A 33 2.27 -8.71 -18.56
N VAL A 34 3.20 -8.22 -17.72
CA VAL A 34 4.20 -9.06 -17.04
C VAL A 34 3.52 -10.11 -16.15
N SER A 35 2.55 -9.70 -15.32
CA SER A 35 1.83 -10.63 -14.45
C SER A 35 0.96 -11.61 -15.23
N GLY A 36 0.35 -11.17 -16.34
CA GLY A 36 -0.41 -12.04 -17.22
C GLY A 36 0.46 -13.15 -17.81
N ARG A 37 1.66 -12.82 -18.31
CA ARG A 37 2.66 -13.79 -18.80
C ARG A 37 3.09 -14.76 -17.68
N LEU A 38 3.39 -14.23 -16.49
CA LEU A 38 3.80 -15.04 -15.33
C LEU A 38 2.73 -16.07 -14.94
N MET A 39 1.44 -15.74 -15.10
CA MET A 39 0.34 -16.66 -14.84
C MET A 39 0.05 -17.63 -16.01
N GLY A 40 0.85 -17.63 -17.08
CA GLY A 40 0.64 -18.46 -18.26
C GLY A 40 -0.46 -17.95 -19.20
N GLY A 41 -0.84 -16.68 -19.09
CA GLY A 41 -1.78 -16.05 -20.02
C GLY A 41 -1.16 -15.82 -21.38
N ASP A 42 -1.97 -16.00 -22.42
CA ASP A 42 -1.57 -15.69 -23.79
C ASP A 42 -1.57 -14.17 -24.06
N LYS A 43 -1.10 -13.79 -25.26
CA LYS A 43 -1.05 -12.38 -25.67
C LYS A 43 -2.43 -11.72 -25.61
N ALA A 44 -3.49 -12.42 -26.01
CA ALA A 44 -4.84 -11.85 -26.03
C ALA A 44 -5.37 -11.56 -24.63
N LEU A 45 -5.07 -12.44 -23.66
CA LEU A 45 -5.42 -12.22 -22.26
C LEU A 45 -4.64 -11.05 -21.65
N CYS A 46 -3.33 -10.97 -21.92
CA CYS A 46 -2.50 -9.85 -21.46
C CYS A 46 -2.98 -8.52 -22.04
N GLU A 47 -3.32 -8.47 -23.31
CA GLU A 47 -3.89 -7.29 -23.97
C GLU A 47 -5.22 -6.90 -23.33
N LYS A 48 -6.13 -7.87 -23.15
CA LYS A 48 -7.42 -7.65 -22.51
C LYS A 48 -7.26 -7.10 -21.09
N ALA A 49 -6.27 -7.59 -20.32
CA ALA A 49 -5.99 -7.12 -18.97
C ALA A 49 -5.47 -5.68 -18.94
N ALA A 50 -4.49 -5.34 -19.78
CA ALA A 50 -3.96 -3.99 -19.90
C ALA A 50 -5.05 -2.99 -20.36
N ARG A 51 -5.83 -3.34 -21.40
CA ARG A 51 -6.96 -2.53 -21.86
C ARG A 51 -8.02 -2.35 -20.78
N ALA A 52 -8.37 -3.38 -20.03
CA ALA A 52 -9.37 -3.28 -18.96
C ALA A 52 -8.95 -2.27 -17.88
N ALA A 53 -7.68 -2.25 -17.52
CA ALA A 53 -7.15 -1.26 -16.57
C ALA A 53 -7.30 0.17 -17.12
N VAL A 54 -6.86 0.43 -18.36
CA VAL A 54 -6.84 1.77 -18.96
C VAL A 54 -8.26 2.25 -19.27
N ALA A 55 -9.09 1.41 -19.88
CA ALA A 55 -10.48 1.74 -20.22
C ALA A 55 -11.31 2.07 -18.97
N THR A 56 -11.11 1.29 -17.89
CA THR A 56 -11.80 1.56 -16.62
C THR A 56 -11.29 2.87 -16.01
N TYR A 57 -9.98 3.10 -15.99
CA TYR A 57 -9.39 4.38 -15.54
C TYR A 57 -10.03 5.56 -16.30
N ARG A 58 -10.03 5.52 -17.63
CA ARG A 58 -10.63 6.56 -18.51
C ARG A 58 -12.10 6.77 -18.22
N GLY A 59 -12.89 5.70 -18.10
CA GLY A 59 -14.31 5.77 -17.80
C GLY A 59 -14.59 6.42 -16.44
N ARG A 60 -13.89 5.96 -15.40
CA ARG A 60 -14.04 6.46 -14.03
C ARG A 60 -13.55 7.90 -13.87
N MET A 61 -12.47 8.28 -14.54
CA MET A 61 -12.00 9.68 -14.53
C MET A 61 -13.06 10.63 -15.08
N ARG A 62 -13.76 10.22 -16.14
CA ARG A 62 -14.86 11.00 -16.72
C ARG A 62 -16.10 11.05 -15.82
N GLU A 63 -16.34 10.03 -15.01
CA GLU A 63 -17.39 10.05 -13.97
C GLU A 63 -17.01 11.06 -12.87
N TYR A 64 -15.78 10.97 -12.33
CA TYR A 64 -15.27 11.86 -11.30
C TYR A 64 -15.23 13.32 -11.75
N ALA A 65 -14.93 13.59 -13.02
CA ALA A 65 -14.97 14.95 -13.60
C ALA A 65 -16.35 15.61 -13.57
N ARG A 66 -17.44 14.83 -13.42
CA ARG A 66 -18.81 15.32 -13.32
C ARG A 66 -19.30 15.45 -11.89
N MET A 67 -18.50 14.98 -10.93
CA MET A 67 -18.85 15.03 -9.51
C MET A 67 -18.32 16.31 -8.87
N GLY A 68 -18.99 16.76 -7.81
CA GLY A 68 -18.44 17.83 -6.97
C GLY A 68 -17.19 17.36 -6.22
N HIS A 69 -16.27 18.28 -5.93
CA HIS A 69 -14.99 17.96 -5.27
C HIS A 69 -15.15 17.20 -3.94
N LEU A 70 -16.12 17.59 -3.10
CA LEU A 70 -16.40 16.87 -1.85
C LEU A 70 -16.94 15.47 -2.10
N ALA A 71 -17.75 15.26 -3.15
CA ALA A 71 -18.25 13.94 -3.51
C ALA A 71 -17.10 13.02 -3.95
N VAL A 72 -16.14 13.52 -4.71
CA VAL A 72 -14.91 12.79 -5.06
C VAL A 72 -14.09 12.47 -3.81
N TRP A 73 -13.92 13.45 -2.92
CA TRP A 73 -13.16 13.28 -1.68
C TRP A 73 -13.73 12.18 -0.77
N TYR A 74 -15.06 12.11 -0.65
CA TYR A 74 -15.75 11.08 0.14
C TYR A 74 -15.94 9.76 -0.60
N SER A 75 -15.69 9.69 -1.90
CA SER A 75 -15.84 8.46 -2.68
C SER A 75 -14.91 7.39 -2.15
N ARG A 76 -15.41 6.15 -2.05
CA ARG A 76 -14.66 4.95 -1.65
C ARG A 76 -15.03 3.80 -2.57
N ILE A 77 -14.09 2.88 -2.75
CA ILE A 77 -14.36 1.63 -3.48
C ILE A 77 -14.61 0.55 -2.43
N GLU A 78 -15.82 0.50 -1.95
CA GLU A 78 -16.23 -0.47 -0.93
C GLU A 78 -16.25 -1.89 -1.50
N GLU A 79 -16.07 -2.89 -0.64
CA GLU A 79 -16.07 -4.31 -1.00
C GLU A 79 -17.27 -4.71 -1.85
N ASP A 80 -18.48 -4.29 -1.45
CA ASP A 80 -19.70 -4.61 -2.18
C ASP A 80 -19.73 -4.02 -3.60
N ALA A 81 -19.15 -2.83 -3.79
CA ALA A 81 -19.02 -2.22 -5.10
C ALA A 81 -18.04 -3.00 -6.00
N VAL A 82 -16.93 -3.48 -5.43
CA VAL A 82 -15.99 -4.39 -6.12
C VAL A 82 -16.69 -5.67 -6.51
N LEU A 83 -17.40 -6.32 -5.60
CA LEU A 83 -18.09 -7.59 -5.86
C LEU A 83 -19.15 -7.45 -6.96
N ARG A 84 -19.90 -6.33 -6.98
CA ARG A 84 -20.88 -6.06 -8.06
C ARG A 84 -20.23 -5.85 -9.43
N ALA A 85 -19.04 -5.26 -9.47
CA ALA A 85 -18.32 -4.96 -10.71
C ALA A 85 -17.62 -6.20 -11.31
N LEU A 86 -17.45 -7.27 -10.53
CA LEU A 86 -16.76 -8.49 -10.96
C LEU A 86 -17.73 -9.49 -11.59
N PRO A 87 -17.31 -10.19 -12.67
CA PRO A 87 -18.05 -11.35 -13.19
C PRO A 87 -18.13 -12.48 -12.17
N PRO A 88 -19.09 -13.43 -12.29
CA PRO A 88 -19.36 -14.44 -11.27
C PRO A 88 -18.13 -15.24 -10.83
N GLU A 89 -17.27 -15.64 -11.77
CA GLU A 89 -16.05 -16.41 -11.47
C GLU A 89 -15.07 -15.61 -10.62
N ALA A 90 -14.85 -14.35 -10.98
CA ALA A 90 -13.95 -13.44 -10.24
C ALA A 90 -14.55 -13.03 -8.88
N ARG A 91 -15.87 -12.90 -8.79
CA ARG A 91 -16.58 -12.58 -7.55
C ARG A 91 -16.35 -13.64 -6.49
N LYS A 92 -16.49 -14.93 -6.84
CA LYS A 92 -16.25 -16.05 -5.91
C LYS A 92 -14.84 -16.00 -5.31
N VAL A 93 -13.84 -15.71 -6.13
CA VAL A 93 -12.44 -15.55 -5.67
C VAL A 93 -12.30 -14.34 -4.74
N ALA A 94 -12.89 -13.21 -5.11
CA ALA A 94 -12.87 -12.00 -4.28
C ALA A 94 -13.55 -12.22 -2.92
N GLU A 95 -14.68 -12.89 -2.87
CA GLU A 95 -15.39 -13.27 -1.63
C GLU A 95 -14.52 -14.14 -0.71
N GLN A 96 -13.79 -15.09 -1.25
CA GLN A 96 -12.85 -15.91 -0.47
C GLN A 96 -11.70 -15.09 0.11
N ILE A 97 -11.12 -14.17 -0.69
CA ILE A 97 -10.05 -13.26 -0.24
C ILE A 97 -10.56 -12.35 0.87
N THR A 98 -11.75 -11.79 0.70
CA THR A 98 -12.34 -10.89 1.68
C THR A 98 -12.75 -11.60 2.97
N ALA A 99 -13.29 -12.80 2.88
CA ALA A 99 -13.58 -13.64 4.04
C ALA A 99 -12.30 -14.00 4.83
N LYS A 100 -11.21 -14.31 4.13
CA LYS A 100 -9.90 -14.54 4.75
C LYS A 100 -9.36 -13.27 5.43
N ALA A 101 -9.49 -12.11 4.79
CA ALA A 101 -9.05 -10.82 5.35
C ALA A 101 -9.86 -10.44 6.61
N ARG A 102 -11.18 -10.70 6.65
CA ARG A 102 -12.02 -10.48 7.85
C ARG A 102 -11.51 -11.20 9.09
N ARG A 103 -10.90 -12.36 8.91
CA ARG A 103 -10.36 -13.18 9.99
C ARG A 103 -8.95 -12.74 10.43
N GLN A 104 -8.35 -11.74 9.77
CA GLN A 104 -7.00 -11.25 10.09
C GLN A 104 -7.09 -9.97 10.92
N GLY A 105 -7.28 -10.10 12.23
CA GLY A 105 -7.19 -9.01 13.20
C GLY A 105 -5.93 -9.11 14.07
N ASN A 106 -5.73 -8.12 14.93
CA ASN A 106 -4.58 -8.04 15.83
C ASN A 106 -4.45 -9.28 16.74
N LEU A 107 -5.56 -9.84 17.26
CA LEU A 107 -5.54 -11.06 18.09
C LEU A 107 -5.00 -12.28 17.31
N LYS A 108 -5.40 -12.45 16.05
CA LYS A 108 -4.87 -13.54 15.23
C LYS A 108 -3.39 -13.32 14.90
N LEU A 109 -2.99 -12.07 14.74
CA LEU A 109 -1.60 -11.70 14.52
C LEU A 109 -0.79 -11.98 15.80
N LEU A 110 -1.34 -11.68 16.99
CA LEU A 110 -0.74 -12.02 18.27
C LEU A 110 -0.43 -13.52 18.34
N GLY A 111 -1.43 -14.40 18.20
CA GLY A 111 -1.22 -15.85 18.27
C GLY A 111 -0.25 -16.42 17.23
N ARG A 112 0.01 -15.69 16.12
CA ARG A 112 0.92 -16.14 15.06
C ARG A 112 2.33 -15.56 15.18
N MET A 113 2.46 -14.35 15.72
CA MET A 113 3.73 -13.61 15.76
C MET A 113 4.35 -13.58 17.15
N THR A 114 3.66 -14.08 18.18
CA THR A 114 4.18 -14.03 19.53
C THR A 114 4.13 -15.39 20.22
N ALA A 115 5.00 -15.56 21.21
CA ALA A 115 4.94 -16.60 22.22
C ALA A 115 4.98 -15.96 23.60
N LEU A 116 4.45 -16.63 24.60
CA LEU A 116 4.58 -16.19 25.99
C LEU A 116 5.96 -16.58 26.53
N VAL A 117 6.70 -15.60 27.00
CA VAL A 117 7.98 -15.78 27.69
C VAL A 117 7.82 -15.08 29.05
N ASP A 118 7.96 -15.80 30.13
CA ASP A 118 7.76 -15.31 31.50
C ASP A 118 6.40 -14.59 31.68
N GLY A 119 5.33 -15.16 31.11
CA GLY A 119 3.98 -14.62 31.15
C GLY A 119 3.73 -13.35 30.31
N ARG A 120 4.69 -12.93 29.47
CA ARG A 120 4.60 -11.74 28.62
C ARG A 120 4.67 -12.12 27.15
N PRO A 121 3.86 -11.49 26.28
CA PRO A 121 3.96 -11.73 24.84
C PRO A 121 5.29 -11.20 24.29
N ARG A 122 6.01 -12.04 23.56
CA ARG A 122 7.25 -11.73 22.85
C ARG A 122 7.14 -12.11 21.40
N LEU A 123 7.72 -11.30 20.51
CA LEU A 123 7.76 -11.60 19.07
C LEU A 123 8.58 -12.87 18.83
N VAL A 124 8.04 -13.79 18.04
CA VAL A 124 8.73 -15.01 17.63
C VAL A 124 9.69 -14.69 16.49
N GLU A 125 10.93 -15.16 16.63
CA GLU A 125 11.95 -15.00 15.60
C GLU A 125 11.78 -16.04 14.49
N HIS A 126 11.96 -15.60 13.27
CA HIS A 126 12.01 -16.41 12.05
C HIS A 126 13.11 -15.86 11.13
N PRO A 127 14.39 -16.13 11.43
CA PRO A 127 15.47 -15.66 10.58
C PRO A 127 15.36 -16.22 9.15
N PRO A 128 15.67 -15.43 8.11
CA PRO A 128 16.14 -14.03 8.19
C PRO A 128 15.02 -12.98 8.31
N ASP A 129 13.74 -13.36 8.23
CA ASP A 129 12.60 -12.45 8.07
C ASP A 129 12.27 -11.66 9.34
N VAL A 130 12.37 -12.29 10.50
CA VAL A 130 12.12 -11.65 11.82
C VAL A 130 13.27 -11.99 12.74
N VAL A 131 14.02 -10.97 13.15
CA VAL A 131 15.21 -11.12 14.00
C VAL A 131 15.13 -10.11 15.14
N ARG A 132 15.37 -10.57 16.36
CA ARG A 132 15.51 -9.70 17.51
C ARG A 132 16.90 -9.11 17.53
N GLU A 133 16.97 -7.80 17.31
CA GLU A 133 18.20 -7.04 17.47
C GLU A 133 18.13 -6.28 18.80
N THR A 134 19.11 -6.49 19.66
CA THR A 134 19.20 -5.75 20.93
C THR A 134 19.93 -4.42 20.76
N HIS A 135 20.85 -4.34 19.82
CA HIS A 135 21.62 -3.15 19.50
C HIS A 135 21.69 -2.93 17.99
N LEU A 136 21.76 -1.65 17.61
CA LEU A 136 22.09 -1.26 16.25
C LEU A 136 23.59 -1.48 15.95
N PRO A 137 24.03 -1.44 14.69
CA PRO A 137 25.44 -1.55 14.33
C PRO A 137 26.34 -0.49 15.00
N ASP A 138 25.79 0.66 15.37
CA ASP A 138 26.47 1.73 16.08
C ASP A 138 26.49 1.57 17.61
N GLY A 139 26.01 0.44 18.13
CA GLY A 139 25.98 0.07 19.54
C GLY A 139 24.82 0.62 20.35
N ARG A 140 23.92 1.45 19.78
CA ARG A 140 22.74 1.94 20.49
C ARG A 140 21.72 0.84 20.75
N PRO A 141 21.09 0.78 21.94
CA PRO A 141 20.01 -0.17 22.21
C PRO A 141 18.79 0.11 21.29
N VAL A 142 18.30 -0.93 20.60
CA VAL A 142 17.12 -0.81 19.72
C VAL A 142 15.88 -0.32 20.49
N ALA A 143 15.70 -0.78 21.72
CA ALA A 143 14.58 -0.37 22.56
C ALA A 143 14.58 1.15 22.83
N GLU A 144 15.75 1.75 23.05
CA GLU A 144 15.89 3.20 23.24
C GLU A 144 15.58 3.98 21.95
N VAL A 145 16.14 3.53 20.82
CA VAL A 145 15.90 4.17 19.51
C VAL A 145 14.42 4.12 19.13
N VAL A 146 13.77 2.98 19.33
CA VAL A 146 12.33 2.82 19.06
C VAL A 146 11.49 3.62 20.06
N GLY A 147 11.86 3.67 21.34
CA GLY A 147 11.18 4.48 22.36
C GLY A 147 11.20 5.96 22.00
N ASN A 148 12.37 6.50 21.61
CA ASN A 148 12.53 7.87 21.16
C ASN A 148 11.75 8.13 19.86
N ALA A 149 11.78 7.19 18.91
CA ALA A 149 11.00 7.28 17.68
C ALA A 149 9.49 7.32 17.95
N LEU A 150 8.98 6.52 18.89
CA LEU A 150 7.56 6.53 19.28
C LEU A 150 7.12 7.88 19.88
N ALA A 151 7.97 8.54 20.67
CA ALA A 151 7.66 9.86 21.21
C ALA A 151 7.52 10.91 20.10
N LEU A 152 8.47 10.96 19.15
CA LEU A 152 8.44 11.86 18.00
C LEU A 152 7.27 11.56 17.05
N TYR A 153 7.04 10.28 16.78
CA TYR A 153 5.91 9.82 15.97
C TYR A 153 4.56 10.23 16.56
N ARG A 154 4.38 10.11 17.88
CA ARG A 154 3.14 10.51 18.55
C ARG A 154 2.75 11.95 18.22
N ASP A 155 3.73 12.86 18.15
CA ASP A 155 3.48 14.27 17.89
C ASP A 155 3.02 14.55 16.45
N SER A 156 3.29 13.64 15.51
CA SER A 156 2.80 13.70 14.12
C SER A 156 1.37 13.19 13.97
N LEU A 157 0.84 12.48 14.96
CA LEU A 157 -0.55 12.00 14.93
C LEU A 157 -1.53 13.16 15.15
N PRO A 158 -2.73 13.07 14.54
CA PRO A 158 -3.84 13.93 14.90
C PRO A 158 -4.08 13.95 16.42
N ALA A 159 -4.39 15.11 16.98
CA ALA A 159 -4.44 15.32 18.43
C ALA A 159 -5.37 14.33 19.15
N GLU A 160 -6.50 13.97 18.52
CA GLU A 160 -7.48 13.02 19.05
C GLU A 160 -6.99 11.56 19.05
N ARG A 161 -5.90 11.24 18.32
CA ARG A 161 -5.32 9.88 18.27
C ARG A 161 -4.23 9.67 19.33
N ARG A 162 -3.61 10.74 19.80
CA ARG A 162 -2.55 10.67 20.81
C ARG A 162 -2.98 10.04 22.13
N PRO A 163 -4.16 10.38 22.71
CA PRO A 163 -4.66 9.71 23.90
C PRO A 163 -4.89 8.21 23.73
N LEU A 164 -5.33 7.77 22.53
CA LEU A 164 -5.51 6.35 22.23
C LEU A 164 -4.15 5.63 22.22
N LEU A 165 -3.15 6.16 21.53
CA LEU A 165 -1.81 5.57 21.52
C LEU A 165 -1.18 5.52 22.92
N SER A 166 -1.42 6.52 23.75
CA SER A 166 -0.86 6.61 25.12
C SER A 166 -1.39 5.53 26.07
N ARG A 167 -2.45 4.82 25.71
CA ARG A 167 -2.97 3.66 26.47
C ARG A 167 -2.18 2.39 26.23
N TYR A 168 -1.31 2.37 25.22
CA TYR A 168 -0.49 1.23 24.86
C TYR A 168 0.93 1.38 25.37
N ARG A 169 1.54 0.27 25.78
CA ARG A 169 2.95 0.20 26.22
C ARG A 169 3.73 -0.75 25.34
N VAL A 170 4.96 -0.42 25.04
CA VAL A 170 5.83 -1.30 24.26
C VAL A 170 6.10 -2.58 25.04
N ALA A 171 5.77 -3.70 24.44
CA ALA A 171 6.01 -5.05 24.98
C ALA A 171 7.25 -5.69 24.36
N ASP A 172 7.45 -5.52 23.05
CA ASP A 172 8.60 -6.09 22.34
C ASP A 172 8.86 -5.39 21.00
N VAL A 173 10.08 -5.55 20.47
CA VAL A 173 10.51 -5.00 19.18
C VAL A 173 11.35 -6.05 18.45
N ALA A 174 11.12 -6.21 17.15
CA ALA A 174 11.96 -7.05 16.28
C ALA A 174 12.15 -6.41 14.90
N ARG A 175 13.32 -6.59 14.31
CA ARG A 175 13.53 -6.26 12.89
C ARG A 175 12.71 -7.20 12.03
N LYS A 176 12.09 -6.67 11.00
CA LYS A 176 11.28 -7.47 10.06
C LYS A 176 11.54 -7.07 8.63
N ILE A 177 12.02 -8.00 7.83
CA ILE A 177 12.07 -7.87 6.37
C ILE A 177 10.66 -8.11 5.84
N VAL A 178 10.10 -7.15 5.10
CA VAL A 178 8.72 -7.22 4.58
C VAL A 178 8.64 -7.25 3.05
N GLY A 179 9.75 -7.44 2.39
CA GLY A 179 9.90 -7.51 0.93
C GLY A 179 11.25 -6.97 0.48
N VAL A 180 11.51 -7.07 -0.83
CA VAL A 180 12.80 -6.68 -1.42
C VAL A 180 13.15 -5.21 -1.10
N GLY A 181 12.18 -4.30 -1.18
CA GLY A 181 12.39 -2.88 -0.88
C GLY A 181 12.68 -2.56 0.59
N SER A 182 12.60 -3.53 1.50
CA SER A 182 12.99 -3.35 2.91
C SER A 182 14.40 -3.86 3.23
N VAL A 183 15.06 -4.51 2.27
CA VAL A 183 16.44 -4.98 2.42
C VAL A 183 17.37 -3.77 2.46
N GLY A 184 18.23 -3.69 3.48
CA GLY A 184 19.13 -2.55 3.67
C GLY A 184 18.51 -1.32 4.33
N THR A 185 17.19 -1.32 4.61
CA THR A 185 16.50 -0.26 5.34
C THR A 185 16.11 -0.69 6.75
N ARG A 186 15.93 0.28 7.64
CA ARG A 186 15.44 0.02 9.00
C ARG A 186 13.94 -0.27 8.95
N CYS A 187 13.56 -1.51 9.20
CA CYS A 187 12.16 -1.92 9.28
C CYS A 187 11.95 -2.77 10.54
N TRP A 188 11.14 -2.27 11.47
CA TRP A 188 10.84 -2.97 12.71
C TRP A 188 9.34 -3.17 12.89
N VAL A 189 9.00 -4.23 13.61
CA VAL A 189 7.70 -4.44 14.20
C VAL A 189 7.79 -4.10 15.68
N VAL A 190 6.90 -3.24 16.13
CA VAL A 190 6.73 -2.86 17.52
C VAL A 190 5.44 -3.48 18.01
N LEU A 191 5.55 -4.39 18.97
CA LEU A 191 4.41 -4.94 19.70
C LEU A 191 4.12 -4.02 20.89
N LEU A 192 2.90 -3.54 20.95
CA LEU A 192 2.39 -2.80 22.09
C LEU A 192 1.20 -3.58 22.70
N THR A 193 1.02 -3.46 24.00
CA THR A 193 -0.11 -4.02 24.76
C THR A 193 -0.87 -2.91 25.45
N GLY A 194 -2.19 -3.00 25.44
CA GLY A 194 -3.09 -2.11 26.16
C GLY A 194 -3.27 -2.52 27.62
N ASN A 195 -4.53 -2.62 28.06
CA ASN A 195 -4.85 -2.92 29.47
C ASN A 195 -4.54 -4.37 29.86
N ASP A 196 -4.57 -5.29 28.91
CA ASP A 196 -4.26 -6.70 29.11
C ASP A 196 -3.51 -7.30 27.90
N PRO A 197 -3.00 -8.54 28.00
CA PRO A 197 -2.30 -9.22 26.90
C PRO A 197 -3.16 -9.44 25.64
N ASP A 198 -4.48 -9.44 25.77
CA ASP A 198 -5.42 -9.66 24.67
C ASP A 198 -5.84 -8.36 23.97
N ASP A 199 -5.22 -7.22 24.35
CA ASP A 199 -5.34 -5.94 23.66
C ASP A 199 -4.02 -5.54 22.97
N PRO A 200 -3.58 -6.27 21.91
CA PRO A 200 -2.34 -5.99 21.21
C PRO A 200 -2.53 -4.93 20.13
N LEU A 201 -1.52 -4.10 19.95
CA LEU A 201 -1.33 -3.23 18.81
C LEU A 201 0.04 -3.51 18.17
N PHE A 202 0.04 -3.85 16.90
CA PHE A 202 1.28 -4.02 16.12
C PHE A 202 1.50 -2.80 15.25
N LEU A 203 2.57 -2.07 15.49
CA LEU A 203 3.03 -1.00 14.61
C LEU A 203 4.21 -1.49 13.77
N GLN A 204 4.24 -1.07 12.53
CA GLN A 204 5.39 -1.21 11.64
C GLN A 204 6.09 0.13 11.56
N TYR A 205 7.35 0.16 11.97
CA TYR A 205 8.29 1.23 11.69
C TYR A 205 8.96 0.96 10.35
N LYS A 206 9.01 1.95 9.48
CA LYS A 206 9.78 1.89 8.22
C LYS A 206 10.59 3.16 8.03
N GLU A 207 11.88 3.01 7.74
CA GLU A 207 12.71 4.12 7.29
C GLU A 207 12.15 4.65 5.97
N ALA A 208 12.12 5.98 5.83
CA ALA A 208 11.68 6.68 4.65
C ALA A 208 12.86 7.41 4.01
N GLN A 209 13.24 6.97 2.83
CA GLN A 209 14.29 7.59 2.02
C GLN A 209 13.69 8.55 1.00
N PRO A 210 14.48 9.45 0.39
CA PRO A 210 14.03 10.22 -0.77
C PRO A 210 13.45 9.30 -1.84
N SER A 211 12.35 9.71 -2.47
CA SER A 211 11.77 8.92 -3.56
C SER A 211 12.79 8.78 -4.72
N VAL A 212 12.86 7.59 -5.28
CA VAL A 212 13.64 7.34 -6.50
C VAL A 212 13.16 8.16 -7.69
N LEU A 213 11.94 8.71 -7.62
CA LEU A 213 11.37 9.60 -8.64
C LEU A 213 11.82 11.06 -8.49
N SER A 214 12.44 11.42 -7.36
CA SER A 214 12.84 12.82 -7.06
C SER A 214 13.68 13.47 -8.16
N PRO A 215 14.63 12.80 -8.84
CA PRO A 215 15.43 13.42 -9.91
C PRO A 215 14.60 13.86 -11.12
N TRP A 216 13.44 13.24 -11.34
CA TRP A 216 12.56 13.51 -12.48
C TRP A 216 11.29 14.30 -12.13
N SER A 217 11.09 14.61 -10.85
CA SER A 217 9.95 15.40 -10.38
C SER A 217 10.35 16.87 -10.17
N LYS A 218 9.45 17.78 -10.58
CA LYS A 218 9.57 19.22 -10.28
C LYS A 218 8.97 19.59 -8.93
N ALA A 219 8.52 18.62 -8.14
CA ALA A 219 7.94 18.88 -6.84
C ALA A 219 8.97 19.50 -5.89
N ALA A 220 8.52 20.39 -5.03
CA ALA A 220 9.35 20.95 -3.98
C ALA A 220 9.88 19.84 -3.05
N ALA A 221 11.10 20.01 -2.55
CA ALA A 221 11.68 19.07 -1.61
C ALA A 221 10.85 19.01 -0.31
N TRP A 222 10.63 17.80 0.18
CA TRP A 222 9.97 17.58 1.46
C TRP A 222 10.95 17.73 2.61
N GLY A 223 10.54 18.45 3.65
CA GLY A 223 11.33 18.58 4.88
C GLY A 223 11.48 17.25 5.64
N SER A 224 10.52 16.35 5.45
CA SER A 224 10.54 14.99 5.99
C SER A 224 10.07 13.97 4.95
N GLN A 225 10.86 12.93 4.73
CA GLN A 225 10.48 11.83 3.83
C GLN A 225 9.36 10.98 4.42
N GLY A 226 9.33 10.81 5.76
CA GLY A 226 8.21 10.14 6.44
C GLY A 226 6.90 10.90 6.28
N GLU A 227 6.93 12.23 6.38
CA GLU A 227 5.78 13.09 6.10
C GLU A 227 5.28 12.93 4.67
N ARG A 228 6.18 12.95 3.68
CA ARG A 228 5.86 12.72 2.27
C ARG A 228 5.04 11.45 2.09
N VAL A 229 5.50 10.33 2.65
CA VAL A 229 4.80 9.03 2.57
C VAL A 229 3.41 9.12 3.23
N VAL A 230 3.33 9.68 4.43
CA VAL A 230 2.07 9.76 5.20
C VAL A 230 1.06 10.68 4.53
N VAL A 231 1.48 11.84 4.05
CA VAL A 231 0.60 12.80 3.36
C VAL A 231 0.09 12.20 2.05
N GLY A 232 0.96 11.58 1.25
CA GLY A 232 0.56 10.90 0.03
C GLY A 232 -0.45 9.77 0.28
N GLN A 233 -0.22 8.95 1.30
CA GLN A 233 -1.16 7.89 1.67
C GLN A 233 -2.51 8.46 2.15
N ARG A 234 -2.51 9.50 2.99
CA ARG A 234 -3.73 10.15 3.48
C ARG A 234 -4.52 10.83 2.37
N LEU A 235 -3.84 11.41 1.38
CA LEU A 235 -4.47 12.05 0.22
C LEU A 235 -5.20 11.03 -0.66
N ILE A 236 -4.54 9.92 -0.94
CA ILE A 236 -5.02 8.93 -1.91
C ILE A 236 -6.03 7.96 -1.31
N GLN A 237 -5.82 7.50 -0.08
CA GLN A 237 -6.72 6.53 0.57
C GLN A 237 -7.93 7.21 1.20
N GLY A 238 -9.13 6.67 0.93
CA GLY A 238 -10.38 7.18 1.49
C GLY A 238 -10.52 6.99 2.99
N ALA A 239 -9.84 6.00 3.55
CA ALA A 239 -9.82 5.69 4.97
C ALA A 239 -8.42 5.20 5.36
N PRO A 240 -7.47 6.13 5.54
CA PRO A 240 -6.13 5.78 5.95
C PRO A 240 -6.10 5.20 7.36
N ASP A 241 -5.01 4.50 7.68
CA ASP A 241 -4.74 3.98 9.01
C ASP A 241 -4.75 5.12 10.06
N ILE A 242 -5.46 4.90 11.18
CA ILE A 242 -5.58 5.89 12.26
C ILE A 242 -4.26 6.14 12.98
N PHE A 243 -3.33 5.19 12.95
CA PHE A 243 -2.00 5.27 13.51
C PHE A 243 -0.92 5.60 12.48
N LEU A 244 -1.31 6.08 11.30
CA LEU A 244 -0.35 6.52 10.30
C LEU A 244 0.27 7.86 10.72
N GLY A 245 1.59 7.87 10.92
CA GLY A 245 2.34 9.06 11.34
C GLY A 245 3.82 8.91 11.02
N TRP A 246 4.62 9.93 11.30
CA TRP A 246 6.03 10.02 10.92
C TRP A 246 6.89 10.65 12.02
N GLY A 247 8.19 10.57 11.84
CA GLY A 247 9.16 11.24 12.68
C GLY A 247 10.54 11.25 12.05
N ARG A 248 11.49 11.79 12.80
CA ARG A 248 12.91 11.81 12.47
C ARG A 248 13.69 11.36 13.69
N THR A 249 14.54 10.37 13.53
CA THR A 249 15.39 9.88 14.62
C THR A 249 16.49 10.88 14.97
N VAL A 250 17.11 10.71 16.13
CA VAL A 250 18.20 11.59 16.61
C VAL A 250 19.38 11.62 15.64
N ASP A 251 19.66 10.48 14.98
CA ASP A 251 20.68 10.38 13.93
C ASP A 251 20.23 10.90 12.56
N GLY A 252 19.07 11.55 12.50
CA GLY A 252 18.56 12.23 11.32
C GLY A 252 17.79 11.37 10.33
N ALA A 253 17.64 10.06 10.55
CA ALA A 253 16.88 9.22 9.65
C ALA A 253 15.38 9.54 9.72
N HIS A 254 14.75 9.67 8.57
CA HIS A 254 13.31 9.87 8.45
C HIS A 254 12.60 8.53 8.50
N PHE A 255 11.44 8.48 9.13
CA PHE A 255 10.63 7.26 9.20
C PHE A 255 9.14 7.58 9.20
N TYR A 256 8.35 6.55 8.93
CA TYR A 256 6.91 6.54 9.16
C TYR A 256 6.50 5.27 9.90
N MET A 257 5.36 5.35 10.59
CA MET A 257 4.76 4.24 11.31
C MET A 257 3.31 4.06 10.90
N ARG A 258 2.89 2.80 10.87
CA ARG A 258 1.50 2.39 10.59
C ARG A 258 1.18 1.08 11.28
N GLN A 259 -0.08 0.70 11.37
CA GLN A 259 -0.44 -0.65 11.80
C GLN A 259 0.14 -1.69 10.83
N LEU A 260 0.77 -2.73 11.37
CA LEU A 260 1.42 -3.78 10.56
C LEU A 260 0.40 -4.52 9.69
N ARG A 261 -0.70 -4.94 10.30
CA ARG A 261 -1.84 -5.56 9.60
C ARG A 261 -3.10 -5.31 10.39
N ASP A 262 -4.08 -4.69 9.77
CA ASP A 262 -5.44 -4.65 10.26
C ASP A 262 -6.36 -4.96 9.09
N MET A 263 -6.90 -6.18 9.08
CA MET A 263 -7.86 -6.67 8.07
C MET A 263 -7.43 -6.48 6.59
N LYS A 264 -6.12 -6.51 6.31
CA LYS A 264 -5.59 -6.38 4.95
C LYS A 264 -5.70 -7.69 4.19
N GLY A 265 -6.25 -7.64 2.98
CA GLY A 265 -6.25 -8.70 2.00
C GLY A 265 -5.43 -8.30 0.77
N GLY A 266 -4.95 -9.27 0.02
CA GLY A 266 -4.29 -9.09 -1.27
C GLY A 266 -4.67 -10.21 -2.22
N VAL A 267 -4.71 -9.91 -3.50
CA VAL A 267 -4.92 -10.92 -4.56
C VAL A 267 -3.60 -11.63 -4.81
N ALA A 268 -3.60 -12.94 -4.65
CA ALA A 268 -2.48 -13.75 -5.11
C ALA A 268 -2.66 -14.03 -6.61
N PHE A 269 -1.59 -13.92 -7.37
CA PHE A 269 -1.58 -14.29 -8.78
C PHE A 269 -1.48 -15.81 -8.88
N ASP A 270 -2.62 -16.46 -9.11
CA ASP A 270 -2.75 -17.92 -9.28
C ASP A 270 -3.15 -18.23 -10.73
N PRO A 271 -2.40 -19.05 -11.45
CA PRO A 271 -2.75 -19.47 -12.82
C PRO A 271 -4.20 -20.00 -12.97
N LYS A 272 -4.74 -20.60 -11.89
CA LYS A 272 -6.13 -21.07 -11.87
C LYS A 272 -7.16 -19.95 -12.02
N ASN A 273 -6.79 -18.74 -11.70
CA ASN A 273 -7.66 -17.55 -11.72
C ASN A 273 -7.37 -16.63 -12.92
N VAL A 274 -6.57 -17.06 -13.88
CA VAL A 274 -6.11 -16.23 -15.01
C VAL A 274 -7.28 -15.61 -15.79
N LYS A 275 -8.41 -16.31 -15.94
CA LYS A 275 -9.61 -15.79 -16.63
C LYS A 275 -10.24 -14.57 -15.93
N ALA A 276 -10.11 -14.48 -14.62
CA ALA A 276 -10.61 -13.35 -13.81
C ALA A 276 -9.66 -12.13 -13.80
N PHE A 277 -8.45 -12.30 -14.28
CA PHE A 277 -7.39 -11.30 -14.22
C PHE A 277 -7.73 -9.97 -14.90
N PRO A 278 -8.31 -9.93 -16.13
CA PRO A 278 -8.71 -8.67 -16.74
C PRO A 278 -9.74 -7.89 -15.92
N ALA A 279 -10.70 -8.56 -15.29
CA ALA A 279 -11.67 -7.90 -14.42
C ALA A 279 -11.00 -7.29 -13.17
N TYR A 280 -10.06 -8.00 -12.57
CA TYR A 280 -9.25 -7.48 -11.46
C TYR A 280 -8.45 -6.24 -11.86
N LEU A 281 -7.82 -6.24 -13.03
CA LEU A 281 -7.09 -5.08 -13.55
C LEU A 281 -8.02 -3.89 -13.82
N GLY A 282 -9.25 -4.12 -14.23
CA GLY A 282 -10.27 -3.08 -14.30
C GLY A 282 -10.52 -2.43 -12.92
N ILE A 283 -10.62 -3.21 -11.84
CA ILE A 283 -10.75 -2.66 -10.48
C ILE A 283 -9.48 -1.87 -10.07
N CYS A 284 -8.29 -2.33 -10.46
CA CYS A 284 -7.05 -1.57 -10.24
C CYS A 284 -7.07 -0.23 -10.98
N GLY A 285 -7.54 -0.20 -12.24
CA GLY A 285 -7.74 1.03 -13.01
C GLY A 285 -8.74 1.98 -12.34
N TRP A 286 -9.83 1.44 -11.74
CA TRP A 286 -10.75 2.24 -10.95
C TRP A 286 -10.10 2.85 -9.71
N ALA A 287 -9.33 2.06 -8.96
CA ALA A 287 -8.61 2.55 -7.79
C ALA A 287 -7.62 3.68 -8.13
N LEU A 288 -6.89 3.52 -9.24
CA LEU A 288 -5.96 4.53 -9.72
C LEU A 288 -6.70 5.80 -10.17
N ALA A 289 -7.84 5.68 -10.85
CA ALA A 289 -8.66 6.82 -11.24
C ALA A 289 -9.14 7.62 -10.01
N LEU A 290 -9.60 6.94 -8.94
CA LEU A 290 -9.99 7.62 -7.70
C LEU A 290 -8.81 8.29 -7.02
N ALA A 291 -7.65 7.64 -7.00
CA ALA A 291 -6.41 8.21 -6.46
C ALA A 291 -6.06 9.52 -7.17
N HIS A 292 -6.06 9.51 -8.49
CA HIS A 292 -5.74 10.70 -9.29
C HIS A 292 -6.82 11.78 -9.24
N ALA A 293 -8.10 11.40 -9.12
CA ALA A 293 -9.18 12.36 -8.95
C ALA A 293 -9.12 13.12 -7.62
N ARG A 294 -8.49 12.52 -6.60
CA ARG A 294 -8.26 13.16 -5.29
C ARG A 294 -7.00 14.00 -5.25
N SER A 295 -5.95 13.59 -5.96
CA SER A 295 -4.63 14.24 -5.92
C SER A 295 -4.41 15.25 -7.04
N GLY A 296 -5.25 15.22 -8.09
CA GLY A 296 -5.18 16.08 -9.24
C GLY A 296 -6.52 16.73 -9.58
N ASP A 297 -6.63 17.28 -10.78
CA ASP A 297 -7.87 17.83 -11.32
C ASP A 297 -8.56 16.81 -12.25
N PRO A 298 -9.66 16.18 -11.83
CA PRO A 298 -10.34 15.17 -12.63
C PRO A 298 -10.92 15.73 -13.94
N ALA A 299 -11.26 17.03 -14.02
CA ALA A 299 -11.78 17.64 -15.25
C ALA A 299 -10.68 17.79 -16.30
N VAL A 300 -9.49 18.24 -15.89
CA VAL A 300 -8.30 18.32 -16.77
C VAL A 300 -7.90 16.92 -17.25
N LEU A 301 -7.84 15.96 -16.32
CA LEU A 301 -7.50 14.57 -16.66
C LEU A 301 -8.52 13.95 -17.62
N ALA A 302 -9.82 14.14 -17.36
CA ALA A 302 -10.89 13.64 -18.22
C ALA A 302 -10.87 14.26 -19.62
N GLY A 303 -10.51 15.55 -19.72
CA GLY A 303 -10.30 16.23 -21.00
C GLY A 303 -9.16 15.61 -21.80
N TYR A 304 -8.04 15.33 -21.14
CA TYR A 304 -6.87 14.72 -21.78
C TYR A 304 -7.13 13.27 -22.23
N VAL A 305 -7.67 12.42 -21.36
CA VAL A 305 -7.92 11.00 -21.69
C VAL A 305 -9.01 10.82 -22.75
N GLY A 306 -9.90 11.80 -22.90
CA GLY A 306 -10.91 11.86 -23.96
C GLY A 306 -12.00 10.79 -23.87
N LYS A 307 -12.71 10.59 -24.99
CA LYS A 307 -13.81 9.61 -25.11
C LYS A 307 -13.43 8.37 -25.90
N SER A 308 -12.44 8.49 -26.79
CA SER A 308 -12.00 7.43 -27.69
C SER A 308 -11.05 6.44 -27.00
N GLU A 309 -10.78 5.31 -27.66
CA GLU A 309 -9.86 4.27 -27.20
C GLU A 309 -8.39 4.55 -27.56
N VAL A 310 -8.07 5.73 -28.08
CA VAL A 310 -6.70 6.09 -28.49
C VAL A 310 -5.71 5.96 -27.33
N LEU A 311 -6.10 6.39 -26.12
CA LEU A 311 -5.27 6.21 -24.93
C LEU A 311 -5.12 4.74 -24.58
N ASP A 312 -6.21 3.96 -24.66
CA ASP A 312 -6.22 2.54 -24.34
C ASP A 312 -5.24 1.79 -25.26
N ASP A 313 -5.26 2.10 -26.56
CA ASP A 313 -4.33 1.56 -27.54
C ASP A 313 -2.88 1.96 -27.29
N ALA A 314 -2.65 3.24 -27.05
CA ALA A 314 -1.30 3.78 -26.85
C ALA A 314 -0.65 3.18 -25.60
N VAL A 315 -1.36 3.15 -24.47
CA VAL A 315 -0.84 2.61 -23.20
C VAL A 315 -0.68 1.10 -23.28
N THR A 316 -1.58 0.39 -23.99
CA THR A 316 -1.44 -1.07 -24.18
C THR A 316 -0.19 -1.39 -25.02
N ARG A 317 0.07 -0.67 -26.13
CA ARG A 317 1.31 -0.84 -26.92
C ARG A 317 2.55 -0.57 -26.06
N PHE A 318 2.53 0.52 -25.28
CA PHE A 318 3.61 0.80 -24.32
C PHE A 318 3.82 -0.36 -23.35
N ALA A 319 2.72 -0.91 -22.79
CA ALA A 319 2.79 -1.98 -21.81
C ALA A 319 3.50 -3.25 -22.34
N PHE A 320 3.24 -3.63 -23.59
CA PHE A 320 3.95 -4.75 -24.22
C PHE A 320 5.43 -4.44 -24.45
N ALA A 321 5.74 -3.28 -25.00
CA ALA A 321 7.13 -2.88 -25.24
C ALA A 321 7.94 -2.81 -23.94
N TYR A 322 7.33 -2.30 -22.86
CA TYR A 322 7.98 -2.21 -21.56
C TYR A 322 8.09 -3.57 -20.85
N ALA A 323 7.12 -4.47 -21.04
CA ALA A 323 7.21 -5.83 -20.53
C ALA A 323 8.40 -6.59 -21.18
N GLU A 324 8.62 -6.42 -22.47
CA GLU A 324 9.81 -6.97 -23.17
C GLU A 324 11.12 -6.37 -22.63
N GLN A 325 11.13 -5.07 -22.31
CA GLN A 325 12.29 -4.46 -21.66
C GLN A 325 12.51 -5.04 -20.27
N THR A 326 11.46 -5.20 -19.46
CA THR A 326 11.56 -5.78 -18.12
C THR A 326 12.13 -7.21 -18.15
N GLU A 327 11.73 -8.01 -19.15
CA GLU A 327 12.26 -9.38 -19.31
C GLU A 327 13.75 -9.36 -19.70
N ARG A 328 14.17 -8.42 -20.57
CA ARG A 328 15.59 -8.24 -20.90
C ARG A 328 16.41 -7.81 -19.69
N ASP A 329 15.89 -6.85 -18.91
CA ASP A 329 16.56 -6.35 -17.72
C ASP A 329 16.70 -7.46 -16.65
N PHE A 330 15.66 -8.27 -16.49
CA PHE A 330 15.70 -9.41 -15.59
C PHE A 330 16.69 -10.50 -16.02
N ALA A 331 16.81 -10.73 -17.34
CA ALA A 331 17.77 -11.70 -17.88
C ALA A 331 19.23 -11.23 -17.77
N ALA A 332 19.44 -9.91 -17.67
CA ALA A 332 20.77 -9.31 -17.50
C ALA A 332 21.24 -9.23 -16.04
N LEU A 333 20.32 -9.40 -15.08
CA LEU A 333 20.58 -9.38 -13.62
C LEU A 333 21.16 -10.71 -13.16
#